data_883f2420dd6e200d73989f43a7f102c5
#
_entry.id   883f2420dd6e200d73989f43a7f102c5
#
_cell.length_a   1.000
_cell.length_b   1.000
_cell.length_c   1.000
_cell.angle_alpha   90.00
_cell.angle_beta   90.00
_cell.angle_gamma   90.00
#
_symmetry.space_group_name_H-M   'P 1'
#
loop_
_entity.id
_entity.type
_entity.pdbx_description
1 polymer ?
#
loop_
_entity_poly.entity_id
_entity_poly.type
_entity_poly.pdbx_seq_one_letter_code
_entity_poly.pdbx_strand_id
1 'polypeptide(L)'
;MNKALTLLIAVAMTTSCNKDCITLNEQNYLVFGHFYGMCAGEGCVETYKLTDMKLYEDLIDDYSGQNLEFVELENETFAQVSDLVDFFPNQLLSEEETVFGCPDCSDGGGLFIQYSDNGNLKSWRIDQFQNNVPSYLHAFIDQVNEAIVLINN
;
A
#
# COMPACT_ATOMS: atom_id res chain seq x y z
N MET A 1 -25.36 -1.66 -63.24
CA MET A 1 -24.12 -2.06 -62.59
C MET A 1 -24.11 -1.43 -61.21
N ASN A 2 -24.64 -2.16 -60.19
CA ASN A 2 -24.72 -1.67 -58.80
C ASN A 2 -23.52 -2.22 -58.02
N LYS A 3 -22.63 -1.32 -57.57
CA LYS A 3 -21.55 -1.68 -56.64
C LYS A 3 -22.08 -1.55 -55.23
N ALA A 4 -22.31 -2.69 -54.55
CA ALA A 4 -22.58 -2.73 -53.11
C ALA A 4 -21.29 -2.48 -52.36
N LEU A 5 -21.25 -1.38 -51.60
CA LEU A 5 -20.15 -1.02 -50.71
C LEU A 5 -20.40 -1.68 -49.32
N THR A 6 -19.71 -2.76 -49.03
CA THR A 6 -19.79 -3.46 -47.75
C THR A 6 -18.94 -2.70 -46.74
N LEU A 7 -19.59 -2.02 -45.77
CA LEU A 7 -18.94 -1.32 -44.67
C LEU A 7 -18.60 -2.34 -43.55
N LEU A 8 -17.33 -2.65 -43.41
CA LEU A 8 -16.85 -3.48 -42.30
C LEU A 8 -16.74 -2.62 -41.05
N ILE A 9 -17.67 -2.78 -40.11
CA ILE A 9 -17.60 -2.14 -38.79
C ILE A 9 -16.69 -3.02 -37.90
N ALA A 10 -15.45 -2.58 -37.66
CA ALA A 10 -14.57 -3.16 -36.67
C ALA A 10 -15.03 -2.71 -35.29
N VAL A 11 -15.68 -3.61 -34.55
CA VAL A 11 -16.00 -3.41 -33.12
C VAL A 11 -14.71 -3.61 -32.33
N ALA A 12 -14.09 -2.51 -31.94
CA ALA A 12 -12.99 -2.55 -30.95
C ALA A 12 -13.58 -2.93 -29.59
N MET A 13 -13.39 -4.17 -29.16
CA MET A 13 -13.65 -4.58 -27.78
C MET A 13 -12.57 -3.96 -26.90
N THR A 14 -12.88 -2.83 -26.26
CA THR A 14 -12.09 -2.32 -25.14
C THR A 14 -12.39 -3.23 -23.94
N THR A 15 -11.49 -4.15 -23.65
CA THR A 15 -11.48 -4.83 -22.35
C THR A 15 -11.10 -3.79 -21.30
N SER A 16 -12.10 -3.14 -20.72
CA SER A 16 -11.92 -2.37 -19.48
C SER A 16 -11.55 -3.38 -18.40
N CYS A 17 -10.29 -3.36 -17.98
CA CYS A 17 -9.87 -4.02 -16.77
C CYS A 17 -10.49 -3.23 -15.62
N ASN A 18 -11.64 -3.66 -15.08
CA ASN A 18 -12.15 -3.18 -13.81
C ASN A 18 -11.25 -3.77 -12.72
N LYS A 19 -10.10 -3.14 -12.48
CA LYS A 19 -9.47 -3.22 -11.19
C LYS A 19 -10.35 -2.38 -10.25
N ASP A 20 -11.01 -3.03 -9.32
CA ASP A 20 -11.62 -2.36 -8.17
C ASP A 20 -10.45 -1.81 -7.32
N CYS A 21 -9.94 -0.63 -7.66
CA CYS A 21 -8.89 0.05 -6.91
C CYS A 21 -9.53 0.77 -5.72
N ILE A 22 -8.89 0.72 -4.55
CA ILE A 22 -9.28 1.60 -3.45
C ILE A 22 -9.12 3.06 -3.90
N THR A 23 -10.00 3.94 -3.38
CA THR A 23 -9.91 5.37 -3.65
C THR A 23 -9.54 6.08 -2.37
N LEU A 24 -8.42 6.80 -2.37
CA LEU A 24 -7.97 7.57 -1.22
C LEU A 24 -8.65 8.94 -1.17
N ASN A 25 -8.79 9.48 0.03
CA ASN A 25 -9.18 10.85 0.38
C ASN A 25 -8.84 11.08 1.86
N GLU A 26 -9.26 12.17 2.47
CA GLU A 26 -8.98 12.46 3.89
C GLU A 26 -9.57 11.43 4.88
N GLN A 27 -10.63 10.72 4.52
CA GLN A 27 -11.28 9.71 5.37
C GLN A 27 -10.88 8.28 4.99
N ASN A 28 -10.51 8.10 3.72
CA ASN A 28 -10.06 6.84 3.17
C ASN A 28 -8.57 6.98 2.87
N TYR A 29 -7.73 6.43 3.70
CA TYR A 29 -6.29 6.59 3.60
C TYR A 29 -5.57 5.26 3.85
N LEU A 30 -4.36 5.17 3.32
CA LEU A 30 -3.46 4.05 3.54
C LEU A 30 -2.38 4.46 4.53
N VAL A 31 -2.18 3.65 5.58
CA VAL A 31 -0.99 3.71 6.43
C VAL A 31 -0.10 2.54 6.06
N PHE A 32 1.18 2.80 5.89
CA PHE A 32 2.18 1.79 5.56
C PHE A 32 3.51 2.12 6.22
N GLY A 33 4.27 1.08 6.53
CA GLY A 33 5.56 1.26 7.16
C GLY A 33 6.25 -0.06 7.43
N HIS A 34 7.44 0.01 8.02
CA HIS A 34 8.16 -1.15 8.49
C HIS A 34 8.43 -1.08 9.99
N PHE A 35 8.72 -2.22 10.58
CA PHE A 35 9.13 -2.34 11.98
C PHE A 35 10.13 -3.48 12.16
N TYR A 36 11.06 -3.28 13.10
CA TYR A 36 12.05 -4.28 13.53
C TYR A 36 12.14 -4.29 15.06
N GLY A 37 11.88 -5.45 15.69
CA GLY A 37 11.83 -5.55 17.14
C GLY A 37 13.21 -5.53 17.81
N MET A 38 14.23 -6.13 17.17
CA MET A 38 15.62 -6.14 17.66
C MET A 38 16.47 -5.10 16.94
N CYS A 39 16.09 -3.84 17.09
CA CYS A 39 16.71 -2.71 16.43
C CYS A 39 16.81 -1.54 17.40
N ALA A 40 17.72 -0.59 17.15
CA ALA A 40 17.87 0.64 17.92
C ALA A 40 18.16 1.82 16.99
N GLY A 41 17.37 2.88 17.12
CA GLY A 41 17.46 4.09 16.30
C GLY A 41 16.17 4.38 15.57
N GLU A 42 16.09 5.55 14.95
CA GLU A 42 14.87 6.03 14.28
C GLU A 42 14.42 5.14 13.13
N GLY A 43 15.30 4.64 12.30
CA GLY A 43 14.94 3.73 11.19
C GLY A 43 14.45 2.32 11.59
N CYS A 44 14.15 2.09 12.87
CA CYS A 44 13.63 0.79 13.33
C CYS A 44 12.13 0.63 13.16
N VAL A 45 11.40 1.72 13.24
CA VAL A 45 9.98 1.81 12.96
C VAL A 45 9.76 3.07 12.14
N GLU A 46 9.25 2.91 10.96
CA GLU A 46 8.94 4.00 10.04
C GLU A 46 7.51 3.82 9.56
N THR A 47 6.66 4.79 9.81
CA THR A 47 5.24 4.69 9.47
C THR A 47 4.76 5.96 8.78
N TYR A 48 4.11 5.78 7.65
CA TYR A 48 3.62 6.86 6.79
C TYR A 48 2.12 6.73 6.55
N LYS A 49 1.44 7.88 6.36
CA LYS A 49 0.04 7.92 5.96
C LYS A 49 -0.09 8.61 4.60
N LEU A 50 -0.70 7.92 3.64
CA LEU A 50 -0.97 8.40 2.29
C LEU A 50 -2.46 8.67 2.11
N THR A 51 -2.79 9.89 1.68
CA THR A 51 -4.12 10.29 1.19
C THR A 51 -4.07 10.48 -0.34
N ASP A 52 -5.14 10.97 -0.95
CA ASP A 52 -5.16 11.32 -2.37
C ASP A 52 -4.30 12.54 -2.74
N MET A 53 -3.94 13.38 -1.76
CA MET A 53 -3.24 14.64 -2.00
C MET A 53 -1.98 14.84 -1.17
N LYS A 54 -1.75 14.03 -0.14
CA LYS A 54 -0.72 14.26 0.86
C LYS A 54 -0.09 12.98 1.40
N LEU A 55 1.16 13.12 1.81
CA LEU A 55 1.90 12.13 2.57
C LEU A 55 2.24 12.70 3.96
N TYR A 56 2.21 11.85 4.96
CA TYR A 56 2.54 12.19 6.34
C TYR A 56 3.48 11.14 6.91
N GLU A 57 4.34 11.55 7.84
CA GLU A 57 5.20 10.69 8.63
C GLU A 57 4.71 10.64 10.07
N ASP A 58 4.75 9.48 10.69
CA ASP A 58 4.51 9.33 12.14
C ASP A 58 5.74 9.72 12.94
N LEU A 59 5.55 10.49 14.00
CA LEU A 59 6.63 10.96 14.89
C LEU A 59 6.82 10.09 16.14
N ILE A 60 5.94 9.11 16.37
CA ILE A 60 5.96 8.32 17.62
C ILE A 60 6.76 7.03 17.46
N ASP A 61 6.81 6.50 16.21
CA ASP A 61 7.51 5.24 15.89
C ASP A 61 7.08 4.08 16.79
N ASP A 62 5.77 4.02 17.07
CA ASP A 62 5.22 2.98 17.93
C ASP A 62 5.21 1.63 17.22
N TYR A 63 6.05 0.71 17.66
CA TYR A 63 6.11 -0.67 17.16
C TYR A 63 4.73 -1.36 17.07
N SER A 64 3.79 -1.00 17.96
CA SER A 64 2.44 -1.56 17.93
C SER A 64 1.56 -0.99 16.81
N GLY A 65 1.87 0.19 16.27
CA GLY A 65 1.06 0.94 15.31
C GLY A 65 -0.25 1.46 15.90
N GLN A 66 -0.37 1.55 17.23
CA GLN A 66 -1.60 2.02 17.90
C GLN A 66 -1.57 3.50 18.26
N ASN A 67 -0.39 4.05 18.48
CA ASN A 67 -0.19 5.45 18.85
C ASN A 67 0.53 6.13 17.68
N LEU A 68 -0.22 6.78 16.82
CA LEU A 68 0.32 7.45 15.63
C LEU A 68 0.07 8.95 15.72
N GLU A 69 1.11 9.76 15.48
CA GLU A 69 1.06 11.21 15.41
C GLU A 69 1.68 11.69 14.10
N PHE A 70 0.86 12.13 13.16
CA PHE A 70 1.27 12.39 11.80
C PHE A 70 1.62 13.86 11.55
N VAL A 71 2.78 14.09 10.90
CA VAL A 71 3.22 15.38 10.35
C VAL A 71 3.28 15.30 8.83
N GLU A 72 2.77 16.33 8.15
CA GLU A 72 2.75 16.42 6.69
C GLU A 72 4.17 16.55 6.13
N LEU A 73 4.49 15.72 5.14
CA LEU A 73 5.72 15.80 4.36
C LEU A 73 5.56 16.71 3.14
N GLU A 74 6.67 17.05 2.49
CA GLU A 74 6.69 17.91 1.31
C GLU A 74 6.00 17.27 0.09
N ASN A 75 5.45 18.08 -0.79
CA ASN A 75 4.73 17.61 -1.99
C ASN A 75 5.64 16.83 -2.95
N GLU A 76 6.93 17.13 -2.97
CA GLU A 76 7.92 16.42 -3.76
C GLU A 76 8.06 14.96 -3.32
N THR A 77 8.03 14.71 -2.01
CA THR A 77 8.08 13.36 -1.43
C THR A 77 6.76 12.62 -1.72
N PHE A 78 5.62 13.29 -1.54
CA PHE A 78 4.31 12.71 -1.92
C PHE A 78 4.28 12.25 -3.38
N ALA A 79 4.78 13.08 -4.30
CA ALA A 79 4.76 12.77 -5.74
C ALA A 79 5.56 11.50 -6.11
N GLN A 80 6.53 11.11 -5.28
CA GLN A 80 7.36 9.93 -5.53
C GLN A 80 6.66 8.61 -5.17
N VAL A 81 5.65 8.66 -4.28
CA VAL A 81 5.00 7.46 -3.71
C VAL A 81 3.49 7.43 -3.88
N SER A 82 2.92 8.43 -4.54
CA SER A 82 1.46 8.58 -4.71
C SER A 82 0.80 7.42 -5.46
N ASP A 83 1.55 6.69 -6.30
CA ASP A 83 1.08 5.54 -7.07
C ASP A 83 1.09 4.22 -6.26
N LEU A 84 1.61 4.22 -5.02
CA LEU A 84 1.58 3.04 -4.16
C LEU A 84 0.16 2.45 -4.01
N VAL A 85 -0.86 3.31 -4.02
CA VAL A 85 -2.26 2.91 -3.92
C VAL A 85 -2.70 1.96 -5.05
N ASP A 86 -2.11 2.07 -6.24
CA ASP A 86 -2.44 1.24 -7.41
C ASP A 86 -2.01 -0.22 -7.23
N PHE A 87 -1.11 -0.47 -6.30
CA PHE A 87 -0.59 -1.81 -5.95
C PHE A 87 -1.32 -2.43 -4.76
N PHE A 88 -2.19 -1.68 -4.07
CA PHE A 88 -2.90 -2.20 -2.91
C PHE A 88 -3.78 -3.41 -3.31
N PRO A 89 -3.58 -4.58 -2.68
CA PRO A 89 -4.31 -5.79 -3.07
C PRO A 89 -5.70 -5.80 -2.42
N ASN A 90 -6.75 -5.51 -3.18
CA ASN A 90 -8.13 -5.49 -2.68
C ASN A 90 -8.57 -6.78 -2.00
N GLN A 91 -7.96 -7.92 -2.38
CA GLN A 91 -8.20 -9.19 -1.69
C GLN A 91 -7.94 -9.07 -0.18
N LEU A 92 -6.95 -8.26 0.23
CA LEU A 92 -6.61 -8.04 1.63
C LEU A 92 -7.80 -7.50 2.45
N LEU A 93 -8.69 -6.72 1.83
CA LEU A 93 -9.88 -6.18 2.49
C LEU A 93 -10.90 -7.27 2.89
N SER A 94 -10.88 -8.41 2.24
CA SER A 94 -11.77 -9.55 2.50
C SER A 94 -11.16 -10.60 3.42
N GLU A 95 -9.85 -10.49 3.73
CA GLU A 95 -9.19 -11.43 4.64
C GLU A 95 -9.66 -11.22 6.08
N GLU A 96 -9.85 -12.33 6.78
CA GLU A 96 -10.09 -12.33 8.24
C GLU A 96 -8.76 -12.35 9.01
N GLU A 97 -7.70 -12.83 8.38
CA GLU A 97 -6.35 -12.90 8.92
C GLU A 97 -5.71 -11.53 8.94
N THR A 98 -5.10 -11.18 10.07
CA THR A 98 -4.42 -9.88 10.26
C THR A 98 -2.90 -9.99 10.33
N VAL A 99 -2.37 -11.22 10.30
CA VAL A 99 -0.93 -11.49 10.33
C VAL A 99 -0.60 -12.48 9.21
N PHE A 100 0.23 -12.07 8.28
CA PHE A 100 0.67 -12.88 7.15
C PHE A 100 2.13 -13.27 7.29
N GLY A 101 2.42 -14.58 7.26
CA GLY A 101 3.76 -15.11 7.48
C GLY A 101 4.18 -15.07 8.94
N CYS A 102 5.40 -14.69 9.19
CA CYS A 102 5.96 -14.52 10.53
C CYS A 102 6.70 -13.18 10.63
N PRO A 103 5.97 -12.04 10.67
CA PRO A 103 6.60 -10.73 10.76
C PRO A 103 7.53 -10.65 11.95
N ASP A 104 8.75 -10.13 11.72
CA ASP A 104 9.81 -9.98 12.72
C ASP A 104 10.35 -11.30 13.32
N CYS A 105 10.02 -12.44 12.75
CA CYS A 105 10.68 -13.69 13.12
C CYS A 105 12.16 -13.65 12.74
N SER A 106 13.02 -14.09 13.67
CA SER A 106 14.47 -14.06 13.51
C SER A 106 15.03 -12.66 13.19
N ASP A 107 14.43 -11.64 13.78
CA ASP A 107 14.79 -10.23 13.62
C ASP A 107 14.71 -9.74 12.16
N GLY A 108 13.82 -10.36 11.36
CA GLY A 108 13.65 -10.07 9.94
C GLY A 108 12.81 -8.84 9.67
N GLY A 109 12.21 -8.24 10.70
CA GLY A 109 11.27 -7.13 10.55
C GLY A 109 9.92 -7.55 9.95
N GLY A 110 9.04 -6.58 9.78
CA GLY A 110 7.74 -6.76 9.17
C GLY A 110 7.22 -5.46 8.58
N LEU A 111 6.16 -5.54 7.80
CA LEU A 111 5.42 -4.38 7.34
C LEU A 111 4.17 -4.19 8.19
N PHE A 112 3.90 -2.94 8.55
CA PHE A 112 2.64 -2.49 9.13
C PHE A 112 1.81 -1.85 8.02
N ILE A 113 0.63 -2.37 7.78
CA ILE A 113 -0.32 -1.86 6.79
C ILE A 113 -1.64 -1.61 7.48
N GLN A 114 -2.23 -0.43 7.27
CA GLN A 114 -3.57 -0.11 7.74
C GLN A 114 -4.33 0.64 6.65
N TYR A 115 -5.58 0.27 6.46
CA TYR A 115 -6.48 1.00 5.57
C TYR A 115 -7.70 1.52 6.35
N SER A 116 -8.00 2.79 6.15
CA SER A 116 -9.22 3.43 6.63
C SER A 116 -10.26 3.49 5.53
N ASP A 117 -11.44 2.96 5.79
CA ASP A 117 -12.62 3.12 4.95
C ASP A 117 -13.71 3.84 5.75
N ASN A 118 -13.87 5.15 5.53
CA ASN A 118 -14.83 6.00 6.23
C ASN A 118 -14.77 5.85 7.77
N GLY A 119 -13.54 5.76 8.30
CA GLY A 119 -13.27 5.60 9.73
C GLY A 119 -13.29 4.16 10.23
N ASN A 120 -13.61 3.19 9.39
CA ASN A 120 -13.42 1.77 9.71
C ASN A 120 -11.98 1.39 9.41
N LEU A 121 -11.22 1.05 10.43
CA LEU A 121 -9.82 0.68 10.32
C LEU A 121 -9.66 -0.83 10.20
N LYS A 122 -8.87 -1.25 9.21
CA LYS A 122 -8.32 -2.61 9.11
C LYS A 122 -6.80 -2.51 9.11
N SER A 123 -6.14 -3.36 9.89
CA SER A 123 -4.68 -3.35 10.02
C SER A 123 -4.13 -4.76 9.83
N TRP A 124 -2.96 -4.83 9.22
CA TRP A 124 -2.25 -6.10 8.99
C TRP A 124 -0.77 -5.94 9.30
N ARG A 125 -0.18 -7.05 9.76
CA ARG A 125 1.26 -7.24 9.87
C ARG A 125 1.70 -8.29 8.86
N ILE A 126 2.65 -7.94 8.02
CA ILE A 126 3.04 -8.75 6.87
C ILE A 126 4.54 -9.03 6.95
N ASP A 127 4.92 -10.30 6.82
CA ASP A 127 6.32 -10.70 6.74
C ASP A 127 6.97 -10.10 5.47
N GLN A 128 8.16 -9.58 5.59
CA GLN A 128 8.91 -9.04 4.46
C GLN A 128 9.43 -10.14 3.49
N PHE A 129 9.56 -11.36 3.98
CA PHE A 129 9.99 -12.49 3.15
C PHE A 129 8.83 -13.06 2.33
N GLN A 130 8.83 -12.77 1.03
CA GLN A 130 7.76 -13.16 0.09
C GLN A 130 7.43 -14.65 0.11
N ASN A 131 8.41 -15.53 0.41
CA ASN A 131 8.16 -16.97 0.50
C ASN A 131 7.23 -17.39 1.66
N ASN A 132 7.03 -16.50 2.62
CA ASN A 132 6.20 -16.76 3.81
C ASN A 132 4.77 -16.22 3.68
N VAL A 133 4.47 -15.50 2.60
CA VAL A 133 3.19 -14.81 2.41
C VAL A 133 2.54 -15.19 1.08
N PRO A 134 1.21 -15.03 0.95
CA PRO A 134 0.50 -15.26 -0.31
C PRO A 134 1.04 -14.39 -1.45
N SER A 135 1.12 -14.98 -2.66
CA SER A 135 1.72 -14.32 -3.83
C SER A 135 1.02 -13.04 -4.28
N TYR A 136 -0.26 -12.84 -3.94
CA TYR A 136 -0.98 -11.62 -4.27
C TYR A 136 -0.46 -10.39 -3.49
N LEU A 137 0.30 -10.61 -2.39
CA LEU A 137 0.94 -9.55 -1.60
C LEU A 137 2.32 -9.14 -2.15
N HIS A 138 2.97 -9.98 -2.97
CA HIS A 138 4.38 -9.78 -3.33
C HIS A 138 4.64 -8.44 -3.99
N ALA A 139 3.86 -8.05 -5.01
CA ALA A 139 4.04 -6.77 -5.70
C ALA A 139 3.81 -5.57 -4.76
N PHE A 140 2.86 -5.68 -3.84
CA PHE A 140 2.59 -4.62 -2.88
C PHE A 140 3.71 -4.49 -1.84
N ILE A 141 4.25 -5.62 -1.34
CA ILE A 141 5.42 -5.63 -0.43
C ILE A 141 6.61 -4.92 -1.08
N ASP A 142 6.90 -5.24 -2.34
CA ASP A 142 8.01 -4.61 -3.08
C ASP A 142 7.81 -3.09 -3.19
N GLN A 143 6.59 -2.65 -3.52
CA GLN A 143 6.27 -1.23 -3.66
C GLN A 143 6.29 -0.47 -2.31
N VAL A 144 5.83 -1.09 -1.22
CA VAL A 144 5.93 -0.51 0.12
C VAL A 144 7.39 -0.31 0.51
N ASN A 145 8.24 -1.33 0.31
CA ASN A 145 9.67 -1.22 0.60
C ASN A 145 10.36 -0.15 -0.26
N GLU A 146 10.03 -0.07 -1.55
CA GLU A 146 10.54 0.97 -2.45
C GLU A 146 10.09 2.37 -2.00
N ALA A 147 8.82 2.54 -1.64
CA ALA A 147 8.28 3.81 -1.16
C ALA A 147 9.01 4.28 0.11
N ILE A 148 9.24 3.40 1.09
CA ILE A 148 9.98 3.73 2.31
C ILE A 148 11.43 4.19 1.98
N VAL A 149 12.09 3.50 1.04
CA VAL A 149 13.45 3.91 0.60
C VAL A 149 13.44 5.27 -0.08
N LEU A 150 12.43 5.57 -0.91
CA LEU A 150 12.32 6.87 -1.59
C LEU A 150 12.04 8.02 -0.62
N ILE A 151 11.24 7.80 0.41
CA ILE A 151 10.92 8.82 1.43
C ILE A 151 12.17 9.18 2.24
N ASN A 152 13.03 8.20 2.55
CA ASN A 152 14.21 8.35 3.42
C ASN A 152 15.49 8.77 2.68
N ASN A 153 15.45 9.07 1.37
CA ASN A 153 16.58 9.55 0.58
C ASN A 153 16.49 11.06 0.28
#